data_00f5121310bf61926e7ddf0641fef3be
#
_entry.id   00f5121310bf61926e7ddf0641fef3be
#
_cell.length_a   1.000
_cell.length_b   1.000
_cell.length_c   1.000
_cell.angle_alpha   90.00
_cell.angle_beta   90.00
_cell.angle_gamma   90.00
#
_symmetry.space_group_name_H-M   'P 1'
#
loop_
_entity.id
_entity.type
_entity.pdbx_description
1 polymer ?
#
loop_
_entity_poly.entity_id
_entity_poly.type
_entity_poly.pdbx_seq_one_letter_code
_entity_poly.pdbx_strand_id
1 'polypeptide(L)'
;QKVTVRIAFAAGSGITPILSIMRSTLENEPESRFVLFYGNRMQSTTMFIDDLHALKNRFPERLQLYFLFSQEDQELEVFSGRLDKLKITQLYRAFCNKMVPDEVFICGPGTMLNGVKESLVGENVDESLFRIERYGAPVNRKTQQLTPKAATTIKGSLIEVIMDGHKKSFVMAVDGPDNLVDAAAVEGIVLPFSCRGGVCATCRTYVRSGEVRMATNHGLEPWEVE
;
A
#
# COMPACT_ATOMS: atom_id res chain seq x y z
N GLN A 1 29.39 -14.22 -15.39
CA GLN A 1 28.49 -14.17 -14.22
C GLN A 1 27.05 -14.06 -14.71
N LYS A 2 26.10 -14.77 -14.05
CA LYS A 2 24.68 -14.67 -14.39
C LYS A 2 24.15 -13.30 -13.92
N VAL A 3 23.48 -12.57 -14.80
CA VAL A 3 22.79 -11.33 -14.42
C VAL A 3 21.61 -11.67 -13.51
N THR A 4 21.58 -11.10 -12.31
CA THR A 4 20.46 -11.27 -11.36
C THR A 4 19.41 -10.20 -11.62
N VAL A 5 18.18 -10.60 -11.85
CA VAL A 5 17.06 -9.71 -12.13
C VAL A 5 16.10 -9.67 -10.93
N ARG A 6 15.87 -8.48 -10.39
CA ARG A 6 14.92 -8.24 -9.30
C ARG A 6 13.82 -7.31 -9.75
N ILE A 7 12.59 -7.66 -9.43
CA ILE A 7 11.41 -6.85 -9.71
C ILE A 7 10.77 -6.48 -8.38
N ALA A 8 10.36 -5.24 -8.22
CA ALA A 8 9.66 -4.80 -7.00
C ALA A 8 8.38 -4.05 -7.32
N PHE A 9 7.38 -4.29 -6.48
CA PHE A 9 6.12 -3.55 -6.44
C PHE A 9 5.97 -2.92 -5.06
N ALA A 10 5.96 -1.59 -5.03
CA ALA A 10 5.79 -0.81 -3.82
C ALA A 10 4.58 0.12 -3.91
N ALA A 11 3.94 0.44 -2.79
CA ALA A 11 2.94 1.50 -2.73
C ALA A 11 3.05 2.29 -1.43
N GLY A 12 3.06 3.63 -1.55
CA GLY A 12 3.19 4.55 -0.42
C GLY A 12 4.44 4.24 0.43
N SER A 13 4.26 4.07 1.74
CA SER A 13 5.36 3.76 2.68
C SER A 13 6.02 2.40 2.45
N GLY A 14 5.42 1.51 1.65
CA GLY A 14 6.04 0.24 1.25
C GLY A 14 7.33 0.40 0.46
N ILE A 15 7.67 1.60 0.06
CA ILE A 15 8.96 1.91 -0.57
C ILE A 15 10.15 1.77 0.39
N THR A 16 9.95 1.92 1.70
CA THR A 16 11.08 1.97 2.66
C THR A 16 11.95 0.72 2.65
N PRO A 17 11.43 -0.51 2.79
CA PRO A 17 12.26 -1.71 2.68
C PRO A 17 12.79 -1.91 1.26
N ILE A 18 11.96 -1.61 0.25
CA ILE A 18 12.34 -1.78 -1.15
C ILE A 18 13.53 -0.88 -1.52
N LEU A 19 13.52 0.39 -1.09
CA LEU A 19 14.64 1.31 -1.34
C LEU A 19 15.94 0.82 -0.70
N SER A 20 15.87 0.30 0.52
CA SER A 20 17.02 -0.27 1.22
C SER A 20 17.62 -1.47 0.47
N ILE A 21 16.76 -2.43 0.07
CA ILE A 21 17.17 -3.62 -0.69
C ILE A 21 17.76 -3.20 -2.05
N MET A 22 17.07 -2.32 -2.77
CA MET A 22 17.47 -1.85 -4.09
C MET A 22 18.83 -1.15 -4.06
N ARG A 23 19.05 -0.25 -3.07
CA ARG A 23 20.33 0.44 -2.88
C ARG A 23 21.45 -0.55 -2.61
N SER A 24 21.26 -1.45 -1.63
CA SER A 24 22.24 -2.48 -1.29
C SER A 24 22.57 -3.39 -2.48
N THR A 25 21.54 -3.84 -3.21
CA THR A 25 21.73 -4.67 -4.40
C THR A 25 22.56 -3.98 -5.48
N LEU A 26 22.18 -2.75 -5.84
CA LEU A 26 22.86 -2.02 -6.93
C LEU A 26 24.29 -1.63 -6.55
N GLU A 27 24.58 -1.38 -5.29
CA GLU A 27 25.91 -1.03 -4.80
C GLU A 27 26.86 -2.23 -4.67
N ASN A 28 26.35 -3.38 -4.24
CA ASN A 28 27.19 -4.54 -3.93
C ASN A 28 27.18 -5.64 -4.97
N GLU A 29 26.22 -5.63 -5.91
CA GLU A 29 26.07 -6.67 -6.93
C GLU A 29 26.15 -6.07 -8.34
N PRO A 30 27.35 -5.93 -8.96
CA PRO A 30 27.54 -5.22 -10.24
C PRO A 30 26.72 -5.76 -11.40
N GLU A 31 26.45 -7.07 -11.42
CA GLU A 31 25.67 -7.76 -12.47
C GLU A 31 24.16 -7.80 -12.19
N SER A 32 23.70 -7.08 -11.17
CA SER A 32 22.27 -7.03 -10.83
C SER A 32 21.52 -5.99 -11.66
N ARG A 33 20.26 -6.28 -11.97
CA ARG A 33 19.28 -5.35 -12.52
C ARG A 33 18.08 -5.26 -11.62
N PHE A 34 17.52 -4.08 -11.48
CA PHE A 34 16.36 -3.83 -10.62
C PHE A 34 15.26 -3.07 -11.38
N VAL A 35 14.04 -3.55 -11.31
CA VAL A 35 12.86 -2.90 -11.87
C VAL A 35 11.91 -2.58 -10.72
N LEU A 36 11.51 -1.32 -10.57
CA LEU A 36 10.58 -0.86 -9.55
C LEU A 36 9.31 -0.28 -10.18
N PHE A 37 8.16 -0.82 -9.79
CA PHE A 37 6.84 -0.22 -10.00
C PHE A 37 6.37 0.37 -8.68
N TYR A 38 6.21 1.71 -8.64
CA TYR A 38 5.92 2.42 -7.40
C TYR A 38 4.63 3.24 -7.50
N GLY A 39 3.58 2.76 -6.82
CA GLY A 39 2.26 3.38 -6.80
C GLY A 39 2.10 4.41 -5.68
N ASN A 40 1.62 5.59 -6.01
CA ASN A 40 1.31 6.68 -5.10
C ASN A 40 -0.01 7.36 -5.47
N ARG A 41 -0.42 8.38 -4.70
CA ARG A 41 -1.58 9.20 -5.05
C ARG A 41 -1.19 10.27 -6.06
N MET A 42 -0.15 11.05 -5.75
CA MET A 42 0.36 12.17 -6.54
C MET A 42 1.89 12.20 -6.45
N GLN A 43 2.54 12.80 -7.43
CA GLN A 43 3.98 12.97 -7.44
C GLN A 43 4.46 13.79 -6.22
N SER A 44 3.78 14.87 -5.88
CA SER A 44 4.14 15.77 -4.78
C SER A 44 4.14 15.09 -3.39
N THR A 45 3.44 13.97 -3.24
CA THR A 45 3.37 13.20 -1.98
C THR A 45 4.17 11.90 -2.03
N THR A 46 4.95 11.70 -3.09
CA THR A 46 5.75 10.48 -3.27
C THR A 46 6.97 10.50 -2.38
N MET A 47 7.04 9.53 -1.47
CA MET A 47 8.17 9.41 -0.53
C MET A 47 9.45 9.01 -1.27
N PHE A 48 10.58 9.61 -0.88
CA PHE A 48 11.93 9.30 -1.39
C PHE A 48 12.09 9.47 -2.89
N ILE A 49 11.30 10.34 -3.55
CA ILE A 49 11.37 10.52 -5.01
C ILE A 49 12.75 11.00 -5.46
N ASP A 50 13.35 11.93 -4.72
CA ASP A 50 14.69 12.46 -5.01
C ASP A 50 15.78 11.40 -4.82
N ASP A 51 15.69 10.58 -3.76
CA ASP A 51 16.58 9.44 -3.54
C ASP A 51 16.50 8.41 -4.67
N LEU A 52 15.29 8.13 -5.15
CA LEU A 52 15.06 7.21 -6.27
C LEU A 52 15.66 7.76 -7.56
N HIS A 53 15.49 9.04 -7.85
CA HIS A 53 16.09 9.69 -9.01
C HIS A 53 17.61 9.73 -8.91
N ALA A 54 18.16 10.04 -7.74
CA ALA A 54 19.60 10.02 -7.51
C ALA A 54 20.18 8.61 -7.73
N LEU A 55 19.47 7.58 -7.24
CA LEU A 55 19.88 6.19 -7.47
C LEU A 55 19.79 5.79 -8.95
N LYS A 56 18.75 6.22 -9.66
CA LYS A 56 18.61 6.04 -11.12
C LYS A 56 19.74 6.70 -11.88
N ASN A 57 20.12 7.90 -11.52
CA ASN A 57 21.24 8.63 -12.15
C ASN A 57 22.58 7.92 -11.94
N ARG A 58 22.75 7.27 -10.77
CA ARG A 58 23.96 6.51 -10.45
C ARG A 58 24.02 5.15 -11.18
N PHE A 59 22.87 4.53 -11.44
CA PHE A 59 22.76 3.21 -12.06
C PHE A 59 21.82 3.20 -13.28
N PRO A 60 22.05 4.04 -14.32
CA PRO A 60 21.08 4.30 -15.37
C PRO A 60 20.70 3.08 -16.20
N GLU A 61 21.61 2.12 -16.39
CA GLU A 61 21.39 0.92 -17.20
C GLU A 61 20.85 -0.26 -16.38
N ARG A 62 21.04 -0.22 -15.05
CA ARG A 62 20.71 -1.33 -14.16
C ARG A 62 19.44 -1.11 -13.33
N LEU A 63 18.96 0.13 -13.21
CA LEU A 63 17.75 0.50 -12.49
C LEU A 63 16.69 1.02 -13.46
N GLN A 64 15.49 0.44 -13.41
CA GLN A 64 14.31 0.96 -14.09
C GLN A 64 13.29 1.38 -13.03
N LEU A 65 12.75 2.60 -13.15
CA LEU A 65 11.76 3.17 -12.25
C LEU A 65 10.48 3.51 -13.03
N TYR A 66 9.36 3.00 -12.55
CA TYR A 66 8.04 3.28 -13.07
C TYR A 66 7.15 3.79 -11.94
N PHE A 67 6.78 5.07 -12.01
CA PHE A 67 5.86 5.69 -11.06
C PHE A 67 4.44 5.61 -11.58
N LEU A 68 3.50 5.29 -10.69
CA LEU A 68 2.07 5.28 -10.99
C LEU A 68 1.36 6.22 -10.03
N PHE A 69 0.47 7.05 -10.56
CA PHE A 69 -0.29 8.00 -9.76
C PHE A 69 -1.79 7.75 -9.90
N SER A 70 -2.49 7.63 -8.76
CA SER A 70 -3.92 7.28 -8.75
C SER A 70 -4.85 8.51 -8.67
N GLN A 71 -4.31 9.69 -8.43
CA GLN A 71 -5.04 10.95 -8.33
C GLN A 71 -4.38 12.07 -9.17
N GLU A 72 -3.58 11.68 -10.14
CA GLU A 72 -2.89 12.59 -11.04
C GLU A 72 -2.78 11.92 -12.42
N ASP A 73 -3.24 12.62 -13.44
CA ASP A 73 -3.21 12.10 -14.81
C ASP A 73 -1.77 12.05 -15.34
N GLN A 74 -1.44 10.98 -16.03
CA GLN A 74 -0.14 10.78 -16.65
C GLN A 74 -0.29 10.80 -18.18
N GLU A 75 0.75 11.25 -18.88
CA GLU A 75 0.80 11.25 -20.36
C GLU A 75 0.50 9.88 -20.95
N LEU A 76 0.97 8.82 -20.28
CA LEU A 76 0.68 7.44 -20.66
C LEU A 76 -0.30 6.84 -19.65
N GLU A 77 -1.49 6.45 -20.11
CA GLU A 77 -2.55 5.87 -19.29
C GLU A 77 -2.09 4.65 -18.47
N VAL A 78 -1.11 3.91 -18.97
CA VAL A 78 -0.55 2.75 -18.28
C VAL A 78 0.02 3.12 -16.91
N PHE A 79 0.46 4.36 -16.70
CA PHE A 79 1.00 4.88 -15.43
C PHE A 79 -0.05 5.62 -14.58
N SER A 80 -1.28 5.75 -15.05
CA SER A 80 -2.39 6.31 -14.27
C SER A 80 -3.13 5.20 -13.52
N GLY A 81 -3.58 5.51 -12.30
CA GLY A 81 -4.37 4.60 -11.48
C GLY A 81 -3.59 3.81 -10.42
N ARG A 82 -4.25 2.82 -9.84
CA ARG A 82 -3.68 1.98 -8.77
C ARG A 82 -3.00 0.75 -9.35
N LEU A 83 -2.04 0.21 -8.59
CA LEU A 83 -1.46 -1.11 -8.81
C LEU A 83 -2.48 -2.20 -8.42
N ASP A 84 -3.49 -2.38 -9.25
CA ASP A 84 -4.42 -3.51 -9.18
C ASP A 84 -3.94 -4.67 -10.07
N LYS A 85 -4.65 -5.80 -10.02
CA LYS A 85 -4.30 -7.00 -10.77
C LYS A 85 -4.17 -6.77 -12.27
N LEU A 86 -5.11 -6.03 -12.88
CA LEU A 86 -5.08 -5.77 -14.33
C LEU A 86 -3.90 -4.88 -14.71
N LYS A 87 -3.70 -3.80 -13.95
CA LYS A 87 -2.58 -2.86 -14.16
C LYS A 87 -1.23 -3.55 -14.00
N ILE A 88 -1.07 -4.39 -12.97
CA ILE A 88 0.16 -5.15 -12.73
C ILE A 88 0.45 -6.10 -13.90
N THR A 89 -0.56 -6.81 -14.40
CA THR A 89 -0.40 -7.69 -15.57
C THR A 89 0.02 -6.90 -16.81
N GLN A 90 -0.59 -5.73 -17.06
CA GLN A 90 -0.23 -4.85 -18.18
C GLN A 90 1.22 -4.36 -18.07
N LEU A 91 1.63 -3.88 -16.90
CA LEU A 91 2.99 -3.40 -16.65
C LEU A 91 4.02 -4.51 -16.80
N TYR A 92 3.76 -5.68 -16.22
CA TYR A 92 4.67 -6.82 -16.32
C TYR A 92 4.87 -7.24 -17.78
N ARG A 93 3.79 -7.39 -18.55
CA ARG A 93 3.86 -7.73 -19.98
C ARG A 93 4.56 -6.66 -20.81
N ALA A 94 4.33 -5.39 -20.51
CA ALA A 94 4.95 -4.29 -21.26
C ALA A 94 6.46 -4.16 -21.00
N PHE A 95 6.88 -4.30 -19.75
CA PHE A 95 8.24 -3.94 -19.33
C PHE A 95 9.10 -5.12 -18.85
N CYS A 96 8.49 -6.26 -18.50
CA CYS A 96 9.21 -7.37 -17.88
C CYS A 96 9.02 -8.73 -18.60
N ASN A 97 8.19 -8.83 -19.65
CA ASN A 97 7.83 -10.13 -20.27
C ASN A 97 9.02 -10.94 -20.82
N LYS A 98 10.15 -10.29 -21.07
CA LYS A 98 11.40 -10.92 -21.52
C LYS A 98 12.41 -11.18 -20.40
N MET A 99 12.03 -10.83 -19.18
CA MET A 99 12.87 -10.98 -18.00
C MET A 99 12.42 -12.21 -17.22
N VAL A 100 13.38 -13.00 -16.76
CA VAL A 100 13.14 -14.06 -15.78
C VAL A 100 13.61 -13.51 -14.44
N PRO A 101 12.70 -13.14 -13.52
CA PRO A 101 13.12 -12.63 -12.22
C PRO A 101 13.76 -13.73 -11.38
N ASP A 102 14.80 -13.37 -10.64
CA ASP A 102 15.38 -14.24 -9.61
C ASP A 102 14.70 -13.96 -8.25
N GLU A 103 14.19 -12.76 -8.03
CA GLU A 103 13.40 -12.39 -6.85
C GLU A 103 12.38 -11.30 -7.18
N VAL A 104 11.22 -11.38 -6.50
CA VAL A 104 10.14 -10.37 -6.60
C VAL A 104 9.83 -9.84 -5.21
N PHE A 105 10.10 -8.57 -4.98
CA PHE A 105 9.82 -7.89 -3.71
C PHE A 105 8.48 -7.17 -3.77
N ILE A 106 7.67 -7.32 -2.72
CA ILE A 106 6.32 -6.76 -2.69
C ILE A 106 6.07 -6.13 -1.33
N CYS A 107 5.81 -4.81 -1.30
CA CYS A 107 5.47 -4.12 -0.06
C CYS A 107 4.44 -3.01 -0.30
N GLY A 108 3.28 -3.12 0.38
CA GLY A 108 2.18 -2.17 0.24
C GLY A 108 0.86 -2.69 0.78
N PRO A 109 -0.28 -2.10 0.39
CA PRO A 109 -1.62 -2.52 0.83
C PRO A 109 -1.94 -3.97 0.45
N GLY A 110 -2.69 -4.68 1.33
CA GLY A 110 -3.01 -6.09 1.13
C GLY A 110 -3.70 -6.42 -0.21
N THR A 111 -4.52 -5.51 -0.73
CA THR A 111 -5.16 -5.67 -2.06
C THR A 111 -4.12 -5.68 -3.18
N MET A 112 -3.08 -4.83 -3.10
CA MET A 112 -1.97 -4.82 -4.05
C MET A 112 -1.14 -6.11 -3.94
N LEU A 113 -0.81 -6.54 -2.72
CA LEU A 113 -0.03 -7.76 -2.49
C LEU A 113 -0.68 -8.98 -3.17
N ASN A 114 -2.00 -9.15 -2.99
CA ASN A 114 -2.75 -10.22 -3.63
C ASN A 114 -2.78 -10.05 -5.16
N GLY A 115 -3.01 -8.82 -5.64
CA GLY A 115 -3.01 -8.51 -7.06
C GLY A 115 -1.68 -8.85 -7.74
N VAL A 116 -0.54 -8.53 -7.11
CA VAL A 116 0.80 -8.88 -7.62
C VAL A 116 0.97 -10.40 -7.70
N LYS A 117 0.64 -11.12 -6.61
CA LYS A 117 0.76 -12.57 -6.58
C LYS A 117 -0.05 -13.23 -7.69
N GLU A 118 -1.35 -12.91 -7.76
CA GLU A 118 -2.25 -13.48 -8.77
C GLU A 118 -1.83 -13.14 -10.21
N SER A 119 -1.38 -11.92 -10.44
CA SER A 119 -0.93 -11.49 -11.77
C SER A 119 0.32 -12.24 -12.21
N LEU A 120 1.36 -12.27 -11.37
CA LEU A 120 2.64 -12.84 -11.74
C LEU A 120 2.60 -14.37 -11.81
N VAL A 121 1.84 -15.03 -10.95
CA VAL A 121 1.58 -16.48 -11.08
C VAL A 121 0.87 -16.78 -12.40
N GLY A 122 -0.09 -15.93 -12.80
CA GLY A 122 -0.75 -16.02 -14.11
C GLY A 122 0.21 -15.79 -15.29
N GLU A 123 1.33 -15.13 -15.09
CA GLU A 123 2.41 -14.94 -16.07
C GLU A 123 3.55 -15.97 -15.91
N ASN A 124 3.30 -17.08 -15.21
CA ASN A 124 4.23 -18.17 -14.96
C ASN A 124 5.48 -17.79 -14.14
N VAL A 125 5.39 -16.79 -13.28
CA VAL A 125 6.44 -16.50 -12.29
C VAL A 125 6.24 -17.42 -11.08
N ASP A 126 7.30 -18.10 -10.67
CA ASP A 126 7.26 -19.01 -9.52
C ASP A 126 7.00 -18.24 -8.22
N GLU A 127 6.00 -18.68 -7.46
CA GLU A 127 5.63 -18.06 -6.19
C GLU A 127 6.76 -18.13 -5.13
N SER A 128 7.65 -19.09 -5.22
CA SER A 128 8.82 -19.23 -4.34
C SER A 128 9.80 -18.05 -4.41
N LEU A 129 9.74 -17.27 -5.49
CA LEU A 129 10.58 -16.09 -5.70
C LEU A 129 10.03 -14.84 -4.98
N PHE A 130 8.80 -14.89 -4.43
CA PHE A 130 8.17 -13.73 -3.82
C PHE A 130 8.69 -13.48 -2.40
N ARG A 131 9.11 -12.25 -2.16
CA ARG A 131 9.54 -11.72 -0.86
C ARG A 131 8.56 -10.62 -0.48
N ILE A 132 7.66 -10.95 0.46
CA ILE A 132 6.54 -10.08 0.82
C ILE A 132 6.77 -9.51 2.21
N GLU A 133 6.83 -8.18 2.31
CA GLU A 133 6.78 -7.49 3.59
C GLU A 133 5.41 -6.85 3.77
N ARG A 134 4.79 -7.14 4.92
CA ARG A 134 3.46 -6.63 5.27
C ARG A 134 3.58 -5.65 6.43
N TYR A 135 3.09 -4.44 6.23
CA TYR A 135 2.85 -3.53 7.34
C TYR A 135 1.48 -3.80 7.93
N GLY A 136 1.45 -4.27 9.18
CA GLY A 136 0.25 -4.56 9.95
C GLY A 136 -0.15 -6.04 9.97
N ALA A 137 -0.98 -6.38 10.96
CA ALA A 137 -1.53 -7.73 11.10
C ALA A 137 -2.38 -8.13 9.88
N PRO A 138 -2.41 -9.42 9.51
CA PRO A 138 -3.28 -9.90 8.45
C PRO A 138 -4.73 -9.62 8.82
N VAL A 139 -5.37 -8.69 8.12
CA VAL A 139 -6.80 -8.48 8.25
C VAL A 139 -7.50 -9.64 7.55
N ASN A 140 -8.06 -10.56 8.32
CA ASN A 140 -8.96 -11.58 7.81
C ASN A 140 -10.25 -10.87 7.35
N ARG A 141 -10.23 -10.36 6.13
CA ARG A 141 -11.44 -9.84 5.49
C ARG A 141 -12.27 -11.01 4.96
N LYS A 142 -13.31 -11.38 5.70
CA LYS A 142 -14.50 -11.89 5.02
C LYS A 142 -15.05 -10.72 4.20
N THR A 143 -14.85 -10.75 2.89
CA THR A 143 -15.37 -9.76 1.95
C THR A 143 -16.90 -9.91 1.93
N GLN A 144 -17.60 -9.18 2.79
CA GLN A 144 -19.01 -8.93 2.57
C GLN A 144 -19.10 -7.78 1.55
N GLN A 145 -19.54 -8.11 0.34
CA GLN A 145 -20.01 -7.13 -0.63
C GLN A 145 -21.17 -6.39 0.03
N LEU A 146 -20.93 -5.14 0.41
CA LEU A 146 -21.99 -4.26 0.92
C LEU A 146 -22.81 -3.77 -0.27
N THR A 147 -23.94 -4.43 -0.51
CA THR A 147 -25.03 -3.84 -1.29
C THR A 147 -25.68 -2.73 -0.45
N PRO A 148 -26.05 -1.57 -1.02
CA PRO A 148 -26.75 -0.53 -0.29
C PRO A 148 -28.09 -1.06 0.22
N LYS A 149 -28.26 -1.23 1.51
CA LYS A 149 -29.53 -1.56 2.13
C LYS A 149 -30.25 -0.29 2.54
N ALA A 150 -31.51 -0.22 2.16
CA ALA A 150 -32.45 0.83 2.53
C ALA A 150 -32.55 1.03 4.06
N ALA A 151 -32.89 2.25 4.44
CA ALA A 151 -32.99 2.74 5.81
C ALA A 151 -33.78 1.80 6.73
N THR A 152 -33.07 1.05 7.55
CA THR A 152 -33.59 0.39 8.72
C THR A 152 -32.79 0.92 9.93
N THR A 153 -33.41 1.07 11.09
CA THR A 153 -32.80 1.59 12.32
C THR A 153 -31.49 0.87 12.61
N ILE A 154 -30.37 1.54 12.27
CA ILE A 154 -29.03 0.97 12.39
C ILE A 154 -28.67 0.97 13.87
N LYS A 155 -28.58 -0.21 14.49
CA LYS A 155 -27.99 -0.37 15.82
C LYS A 155 -26.47 -0.16 15.66
N GLY A 156 -25.94 0.89 16.28
CA GLY A 156 -24.51 1.21 16.19
C GLY A 156 -24.12 2.34 17.12
N SER A 157 -22.84 2.64 17.17
CA SER A 157 -22.29 3.76 17.94
C SER A 157 -22.15 5.00 17.05
N LEU A 158 -22.66 6.15 17.52
CA LEU A 158 -22.43 7.43 16.87
C LEU A 158 -20.99 7.86 17.15
N ILE A 159 -20.22 8.07 16.09
CA ILE A 159 -18.83 8.53 16.13
C ILE A 159 -18.77 9.95 15.61
N GLU A 160 -18.17 10.83 16.39
CA GLU A 160 -17.85 12.19 15.98
C GLU A 160 -16.35 12.35 15.84
N VAL A 161 -15.90 12.81 14.69
CA VAL A 161 -14.48 13.07 14.38
C VAL A 161 -14.29 14.55 14.12
N ILE A 162 -13.29 15.12 14.77
CA ILE A 162 -12.85 16.51 14.55
C ILE A 162 -11.49 16.46 13.84
N MET A 163 -11.43 17.00 12.63
CA MET A 163 -10.22 17.02 11.82
C MET A 163 -10.12 18.41 11.16
N ASP A 164 -8.98 19.06 11.30
CA ASP A 164 -8.71 20.41 10.76
C ASP A 164 -9.77 21.43 11.19
N GLY A 165 -10.27 21.33 12.43
CA GLY A 165 -11.33 22.20 12.96
C GLY A 165 -12.75 21.86 12.50
N HIS A 166 -12.92 20.92 11.59
CA HIS A 166 -14.22 20.49 11.09
C HIS A 166 -14.72 19.22 11.80
N LYS A 167 -15.97 19.25 12.23
CA LYS A 167 -16.66 18.14 12.87
C LYS A 167 -17.43 17.34 11.82
N LYS A 168 -17.22 16.03 11.78
CA LYS A 168 -17.96 15.07 10.96
C LYS A 168 -18.49 13.98 11.86
N SER A 169 -19.65 13.42 11.54
CA SER A 169 -20.28 12.36 12.32
C SER A 169 -20.69 11.20 11.41
N PHE A 170 -20.55 9.99 11.90
CA PHE A 170 -21.01 8.78 11.22
C PHE A 170 -21.44 7.72 12.24
N VAL A 171 -22.18 6.72 11.79
CA VAL A 171 -22.59 5.60 12.63
C VAL A 171 -21.73 4.39 12.31
N MET A 172 -21.03 3.89 13.31
CA MET A 172 -20.35 2.59 13.23
C MET A 172 -21.35 1.50 13.60
N ALA A 173 -21.86 0.79 12.59
CA ALA A 173 -22.84 -0.28 12.78
C ALA A 173 -22.21 -1.48 13.51
N VAL A 174 -23.01 -2.19 14.32
CA VAL A 174 -22.55 -3.39 15.05
C VAL A 174 -22.08 -4.50 14.10
N ASP A 175 -22.74 -4.63 12.94
CA ASP A 175 -22.41 -5.61 11.91
C ASP A 175 -21.59 -4.97 10.75
N GLY A 176 -21.02 -3.80 11.00
CA GLY A 176 -20.24 -3.01 10.04
C GLY A 176 -18.75 -3.35 10.02
N PRO A 177 -17.92 -2.45 9.46
CA PRO A 177 -16.47 -2.61 9.44
C PRO A 177 -15.88 -2.70 10.84
N ASP A 178 -14.84 -3.54 11.00
CA ASP A 178 -14.21 -3.86 12.29
C ASP A 178 -13.39 -2.70 12.89
N ASN A 179 -13.20 -1.58 12.17
CA ASN A 179 -12.43 -0.45 12.66
C ASN A 179 -13.00 0.90 12.21
N LEU A 180 -12.66 1.95 12.96
CA LEU A 180 -13.16 3.31 12.75
C LEU A 180 -12.77 3.91 11.38
N VAL A 181 -11.58 3.60 10.86
CA VAL A 181 -11.10 4.15 9.59
C VAL A 181 -11.93 3.60 8.42
N ASP A 182 -12.22 2.31 8.44
CA ASP A 182 -13.03 1.68 7.40
C ASP A 182 -14.52 2.07 7.54
N ALA A 183 -15.04 2.20 8.78
CA ALA A 183 -16.40 2.68 9.02
C ALA A 183 -16.60 4.12 8.50
N ALA A 184 -15.66 5.02 8.78
CA ALA A 184 -15.68 6.38 8.26
C ALA A 184 -15.63 6.42 6.73
N ALA A 185 -14.82 5.55 6.10
CA ALA A 185 -14.69 5.48 4.65
C ALA A 185 -15.98 5.02 3.94
N VAL A 186 -16.77 4.15 4.57
CA VAL A 186 -18.10 3.75 4.06
C VAL A 186 -19.03 4.95 3.96
N GLU A 187 -18.95 5.89 4.92
CA GLU A 187 -19.76 7.12 4.96
C GLU A 187 -19.10 8.28 4.18
N GLY A 188 -18.08 7.99 3.37
CA GLY A 188 -17.38 8.99 2.55
C GLY A 188 -16.45 9.91 3.35
N ILE A 189 -16.14 9.59 4.61
CA ILE A 189 -15.25 10.36 5.47
C ILE A 189 -13.85 9.76 5.36
N VAL A 190 -12.92 10.50 4.76
CA VAL A 190 -11.52 10.08 4.62
C VAL A 190 -10.76 10.52 5.87
N LEU A 191 -10.38 9.55 6.70
CA LEU A 191 -9.45 9.76 7.83
C LEU A 191 -8.02 9.48 7.39
N PRO A 192 -7.01 10.11 8.00
CA PRO A 192 -5.62 9.79 7.73
C PRO A 192 -5.31 8.35 8.20
N PHE A 193 -4.73 7.54 7.32
CA PHE A 193 -4.29 6.19 7.66
C PHE A 193 -3.17 5.72 6.74
N SER A 194 -2.42 4.70 7.18
CA SER A 194 -1.43 4.01 6.36
C SER A 194 -1.51 2.50 6.57
N CYS A 195 -0.93 1.94 7.63
CA CYS A 195 -0.80 0.48 7.84
C CYS A 195 -2.10 -0.23 8.20
N ARG A 196 -3.09 0.43 8.81
CA ARG A 196 -4.34 -0.14 9.37
C ARG A 196 -4.12 -1.27 10.39
N GLY A 197 -2.92 -1.44 10.90
CA GLY A 197 -2.52 -2.55 11.77
C GLY A 197 -1.90 -2.11 13.09
N GLY A 198 -2.09 -0.85 13.53
CA GLY A 198 -1.62 -0.37 14.83
C GLY A 198 -0.12 -0.15 14.94
N VAL A 199 0.62 -0.01 13.81
CA VAL A 199 2.09 0.11 13.80
C VAL A 199 2.56 1.54 13.49
N CYS A 200 2.01 2.18 12.45
CA CYS A 200 2.59 3.43 11.91
C CYS A 200 2.11 4.70 12.59
N ALA A 201 1.16 4.62 13.50
CA ALA A 201 0.52 5.74 14.21
C ALA A 201 -0.06 6.86 13.31
N THR A 202 -0.15 6.68 11.98
CA THR A 202 -0.71 7.70 11.07
C THR A 202 -2.17 8.05 11.36
N CYS A 203 -2.96 7.08 11.88
CA CYS A 203 -4.34 7.27 12.29
C CYS A 203 -4.48 7.59 13.79
N ARG A 204 -3.40 8.00 14.45
CA ARG A 204 -3.40 8.40 15.85
C ARG A 204 -4.40 9.53 16.07
N THR A 205 -5.21 9.40 17.11
CA THR A 205 -6.23 10.39 17.48
C THR A 205 -6.38 10.45 18.99
N TYR A 206 -6.94 11.55 19.47
CA TYR A 206 -7.27 11.74 20.87
C TYR A 206 -8.76 11.43 21.10
N VAL A 207 -9.07 10.58 22.08
CA VAL A 207 -10.44 10.28 22.47
C VAL A 207 -10.93 11.36 23.44
N ARG A 208 -11.86 12.21 23.01
CA ARG A 208 -12.40 13.31 23.81
C ARG A 208 -13.48 12.85 24.80
N SER A 209 -14.28 11.88 24.37
CA SER A 209 -15.37 11.30 25.18
C SER A 209 -15.70 9.91 24.65
N GLY A 210 -16.23 9.07 25.53
CA GLY A 210 -16.56 7.68 25.22
C GLY A 210 -15.38 6.74 25.42
N GLU A 211 -15.54 5.51 24.95
CA GLU A 211 -14.54 4.46 25.09
C GLU A 211 -14.24 3.84 23.73
N VAL A 212 -12.97 3.56 23.47
CA VAL A 212 -12.51 2.84 22.30
C VAL A 212 -11.62 1.68 22.73
N ARG A 213 -11.69 0.60 21.98
CA ARG A 213 -10.82 -0.56 22.17
C ARG A 213 -9.90 -0.74 20.99
N MET A 214 -8.63 -0.83 21.23
CA MET A 214 -7.64 -1.20 20.23
C MET A 214 -7.42 -2.72 20.24
N ALA A 215 -7.66 -3.38 19.12
CA ALA A 215 -7.38 -4.81 18.97
C ALA A 215 -5.86 -5.08 18.89
N THR A 216 -5.09 -4.14 18.36
CA THR A 216 -3.64 -4.24 18.17
C THR A 216 -3.00 -2.88 18.36
N ASN A 217 -1.96 -2.82 19.20
CA ASN A 217 -1.15 -1.63 19.40
C ASN A 217 0.35 -2.00 19.39
N HIS A 218 1.06 -1.47 18.41
CA HIS A 218 2.52 -1.59 18.31
C HIS A 218 3.19 -0.22 18.12
N GLY A 219 2.41 0.83 17.98
CA GLY A 219 2.90 2.17 17.62
C GLY A 219 2.60 3.27 18.63
N LEU A 220 1.83 2.98 19.68
CA LEU A 220 1.55 3.92 20.78
C LEU A 220 2.18 3.41 22.05
N GLU A 221 2.70 4.34 22.85
CA GLU A 221 3.24 4.08 24.18
C GLU A 221 2.12 3.76 25.18
N PRO A 222 2.40 3.02 26.29
CA PRO A 222 1.37 2.67 27.27
C PRO A 222 0.57 3.87 27.79
N TRP A 223 1.24 4.99 28.06
CA TRP A 223 0.60 6.22 28.56
C TRP A 223 -0.27 6.95 27.53
N GLU A 224 -0.23 6.56 26.25
CA GLU A 224 -1.06 7.12 25.17
C GLU A 224 -2.37 6.35 24.99
N VAL A 225 -2.53 5.21 25.64
CA VAL A 225 -3.73 4.36 25.58
C VAL A 225 -4.45 4.26 26.91
N GLU A 226 -3.98 4.96 27.95
CA GLU A 226 -4.66 5.17 29.24
C GLU A 226 -5.61 6.38 29.13
#